data_462f69a13c0cb583457926db4f431667
#
_entry.id   462f69a13c0cb583457926db4f431667
#
_cell.length_a   1.000
_cell.length_b   1.000
_cell.length_c   1.000
_cell.angle_alpha   90.00
_cell.angle_beta   90.00
_cell.angle_gamma   90.00
#
_symmetry.space_group_name_H-M   'P 1'
#
loop_
_entity.id
_entity.type
_entity.pdbx_description
1 polymer ?
#
loop_
_entity_poly.entity_id
_entity_poly.type
_entity_poly.pdbx_seq_one_letter_code
_entity_poly.pdbx_strand_id
1 'polypeptide(L)'
;MLKRSSQELVTSLLHETEGWLADIVATDPNIVMADLIDSLGRGEHELYYCYGLDNRCIGIVTLIVRGDTLCLDGAAGDVMGEWEQLDEGFVALCKQKGCTSYEFRGRRGFLRAFKSYGMTEKYTVMTRPI
;
A
#
# COMPACT_ATOMS: atom_id res chain seq x y z
N MET A 1 5.08 1.75 12.02
CA MET A 1 4.60 3.14 11.93
C MET A 1 4.46 3.56 10.48
N LEU A 2 3.43 4.30 10.17
CA LEU A 2 3.19 4.85 8.84
C LEU A 2 3.47 6.36 8.85
N LYS A 3 4.20 6.84 7.85
CA LYS A 3 4.42 8.27 7.65
C LYS A 3 3.96 8.67 6.25
N ARG A 4 3.04 9.64 6.17
CA ARG A 4 2.62 10.19 4.89
C ARG A 4 3.82 10.81 4.17
N SER A 5 3.86 10.65 2.85
CA SER A 5 4.92 11.23 2.03
C SER A 5 4.96 12.75 2.18
N SER A 6 6.17 13.27 2.20
CA SER A 6 6.47 14.69 2.18
C SER A 6 7.63 14.92 1.23
N GLN A 7 7.84 16.15 0.82
CA GLN A 7 8.98 16.46 -0.05
C GLN A 7 10.31 16.06 0.60
N GLU A 8 10.44 16.26 1.91
CA GLU A 8 11.62 15.88 2.67
C GLU A 8 11.87 14.37 2.63
N LEU A 9 10.82 13.55 2.91
CA LEU A 9 10.94 12.09 2.89
C LEU A 9 11.21 11.58 1.47
N VAL A 10 10.52 12.10 0.47
CA VAL A 10 10.76 11.72 -0.94
C VAL A 10 12.18 12.02 -1.34
N THR A 11 12.71 13.18 -0.97
CA THR A 11 14.08 13.56 -1.29
C THR A 11 15.10 12.67 -0.59
N SER A 12 14.92 12.40 0.71
CA SER A 12 15.86 11.58 1.49
C SER A 12 15.84 10.09 1.11
N LEU A 13 14.70 9.59 0.61
CA LEU A 13 14.48 8.19 0.24
C LEU A 13 14.24 8.04 -1.27
N LEU A 14 14.74 8.97 -2.10
CA LEU A 14 14.41 9.02 -3.52
C LEU A 14 14.76 7.71 -4.25
N HIS A 15 15.95 7.21 -4.03
CA HIS A 15 16.42 5.98 -4.69
C HIS A 15 15.56 4.77 -4.31
N GLU A 16 15.28 4.61 -3.03
CA GLU A 16 14.42 3.55 -2.51
C GLU A 16 13.00 3.70 -3.02
N THR A 17 12.47 4.91 -3.01
CA THR A 17 11.10 5.21 -3.48
C THR A 17 10.94 4.86 -4.95
N GLU A 18 11.88 5.23 -5.81
CA GLU A 18 11.84 4.91 -7.23
C GLU A 18 11.85 3.39 -7.45
N GLY A 19 12.70 2.67 -6.72
CA GLY A 19 12.77 1.20 -6.80
C GLY A 19 11.47 0.54 -6.33
N TRP A 20 10.90 1.00 -5.23
CA TRP A 20 9.64 0.46 -4.71
C TRP A 20 8.44 0.76 -5.61
N LEU A 21 8.37 1.97 -6.17
CA LEU A 21 7.31 2.30 -7.15
C LEU A 21 7.41 1.42 -8.40
N ALA A 22 8.63 1.20 -8.89
CA ALA A 22 8.86 0.30 -10.02
C ALA A 22 8.42 -1.14 -9.69
N ASP A 23 8.67 -1.62 -8.49
CA ASP A 23 8.22 -2.95 -8.04
C ASP A 23 6.70 -3.05 -7.99
N ILE A 24 6.00 -2.02 -7.49
CA ILE A 24 4.54 -1.99 -7.48
C ILE A 24 3.99 -2.11 -8.89
N VAL A 25 4.50 -1.32 -9.82
CA VAL A 25 4.06 -1.33 -11.22
C VAL A 25 4.37 -2.66 -11.90
N ALA A 26 5.53 -3.26 -11.61
CA ALA A 26 5.92 -4.53 -12.20
C ALA A 26 5.04 -5.71 -11.72
N THR A 27 4.47 -5.62 -10.54
CA THR A 27 3.66 -6.71 -9.96
C THR A 27 2.17 -6.62 -10.27
N ASP A 28 1.68 -5.46 -10.70
CA ASP A 28 0.28 -5.27 -11.06
C ASP A 28 0.17 -4.74 -12.49
N PRO A 29 -0.26 -5.58 -13.46
CA PRO A 29 -0.37 -5.15 -14.86
C PRO A 29 -1.43 -4.08 -15.10
N ASN A 30 -2.31 -3.83 -14.14
CA ASN A 30 -3.34 -2.79 -14.24
C ASN A 30 -2.85 -1.42 -13.78
N ILE A 31 -1.65 -1.34 -13.20
CA ILE A 31 -1.05 -0.08 -12.78
C ILE A 31 -0.05 0.39 -13.82
N VAL A 32 -0.26 1.61 -14.32
CA VAL A 32 0.67 2.30 -15.22
C VAL A 32 1.39 3.37 -14.43
N MET A 33 2.72 3.39 -14.51
CA MET A 33 3.56 4.31 -13.71
C MET A 33 3.14 5.77 -13.88
N ALA A 34 2.89 6.22 -15.10
CA ALA A 34 2.50 7.60 -15.37
C ALA A 34 1.17 7.96 -14.70
N ASP A 35 0.20 7.04 -14.72
CA ASP A 35 -1.10 7.24 -14.09
C ASP A 35 -0.98 7.28 -12.57
N LEU A 36 -0.15 6.42 -11.99
CA LEU A 36 0.08 6.39 -10.56
C LEU A 36 0.72 7.70 -10.07
N ILE A 37 1.77 8.15 -10.75
CA ILE A 37 2.45 9.41 -10.41
C ILE A 37 1.50 10.59 -10.54
N ASP A 38 0.69 10.63 -11.60
CA ASP A 38 -0.31 11.67 -11.81
C ASP A 38 -1.36 11.67 -10.69
N SER A 39 -1.87 10.51 -10.33
CA SER A 39 -2.83 10.36 -9.24
C SER A 39 -2.26 10.76 -7.89
N LEU A 40 -1.00 10.43 -7.60
CA LEU A 40 -0.30 10.89 -6.40
C LEU A 40 -0.16 12.41 -6.40
N GLY A 41 0.15 13.00 -7.54
CA GLY A 41 0.28 14.45 -7.70
C GLY A 41 -1.03 15.18 -7.48
N ARG A 42 -2.17 14.59 -7.87
CA ARG A 42 -3.51 15.15 -7.65
C ARG A 42 -4.06 14.87 -6.25
N GLY A 43 -3.39 14.05 -5.47
CA GLY A 43 -3.85 13.67 -4.13
C GLY A 43 -4.96 12.62 -4.11
N GLU A 44 -5.28 11.99 -5.24
CA GLU A 44 -6.25 10.88 -5.29
C GLU A 44 -5.67 9.62 -4.65
N HIS A 45 -4.43 9.28 -4.99
CA HIS A 45 -3.64 8.31 -4.25
C HIS A 45 -2.76 9.03 -3.24
N GLU A 46 -2.54 8.37 -2.11
CA GLU A 46 -1.58 8.80 -1.11
C GLU A 46 -0.45 7.79 -0.98
N LEU A 47 0.76 8.28 -0.78
CA LEU A 47 1.95 7.47 -0.55
C LEU A 47 2.31 7.52 0.92
N TYR A 48 2.48 6.35 1.54
CA TYR A 48 2.94 6.23 2.91
C TYR A 48 4.21 5.41 2.98
N TYR A 49 5.14 5.87 3.79
CA TYR A 49 6.36 5.15 4.13
C TYR A 49 6.12 4.30 5.36
N CYS A 50 6.52 3.04 5.28
CA CYS A 50 6.37 2.07 6.36
C CYS A 50 7.67 1.94 7.13
N TYR A 51 7.59 2.10 8.44
CA TYR A 51 8.75 2.00 9.33
C TYR A 51 8.62 0.79 10.24
N GLY A 52 9.70 0.02 10.32
CA GLY A 52 9.78 -1.13 11.19
C GLY A 52 10.02 -0.78 12.65
N LEU A 53 10.13 -1.82 13.49
CA LEU A 53 10.39 -1.69 14.93
C LEU A 53 11.69 -0.95 15.23
N ASP A 54 12.68 -1.10 14.37
CA ASP A 54 13.97 -0.43 14.49
C ASP A 54 13.95 1.01 13.97
N ASN A 55 12.79 1.54 13.67
CA ASN A 55 12.57 2.88 13.13
C ASN A 55 13.26 3.10 11.77
N ARG A 56 13.49 2.04 11.01
CA ARG A 56 14.04 2.10 9.66
C ARG A 56 12.91 1.95 8.64
N CYS A 57 12.97 2.72 7.56
CA CYS A 57 11.99 2.61 6.48
C CYS A 57 12.17 1.26 5.76
N ILE A 58 11.13 0.44 5.75
CA ILE A 58 11.16 -0.90 5.19
C ILE A 58 10.40 -1.04 3.88
N GLY A 59 9.61 -0.05 3.52
CA GLY A 59 8.85 -0.09 2.28
C GLY A 59 7.87 1.05 2.16
N ILE A 60 7.05 0.97 1.13
CA ILE A 60 5.97 1.93 0.87
C ILE A 60 4.66 1.22 0.61
N VAL A 61 3.57 1.93 0.83
CA VAL A 61 2.24 1.55 0.36
C VAL A 61 1.61 2.74 -0.35
N THR A 62 0.85 2.44 -1.40
CA THR A 62 0.00 3.42 -2.07
C THR A 62 -1.44 3.10 -1.74
N LEU A 63 -2.21 4.11 -1.40
CA LEU A 63 -3.60 3.89 -1.01
C LEU A 63 -4.53 4.94 -1.58
N ILE A 64 -5.78 4.53 -1.76
CA ILE A 64 -6.88 5.37 -2.25
C ILE A 64 -8.15 4.99 -1.50
N VAL A 65 -9.00 5.97 -1.24
CA VAL A 65 -10.32 5.72 -0.63
C VAL A 65 -11.34 5.50 -1.73
N ARG A 66 -12.08 4.39 -1.65
CA ARG A 66 -13.22 4.10 -2.53
C ARG A 66 -14.45 3.84 -1.66
N GLY A 67 -15.41 4.77 -1.69
CA GLY A 67 -16.56 4.69 -0.79
C GLY A 67 -16.12 4.81 0.67
N ASP A 68 -16.40 3.79 1.47
CA ASP A 68 -16.00 3.69 2.87
C ASP A 68 -14.83 2.72 3.10
N THR A 69 -14.12 2.36 2.03
CA THR A 69 -13.02 1.40 2.06
C THR A 69 -11.70 2.09 1.75
N LEU A 70 -10.71 1.86 2.58
CA LEU A 70 -9.33 2.25 2.32
C LEU A 70 -8.67 1.14 1.49
N CYS A 71 -8.33 1.44 0.25
CA CYS A 71 -7.75 0.47 -0.67
C CYS A 71 -6.23 0.63 -0.70
N LEU A 72 -5.50 -0.39 -0.25
CA LEU A 72 -4.07 -0.48 -0.39
C LEU A 72 -3.78 -1.09 -1.76
N ASP A 73 -3.62 -0.23 -2.77
CA ASP A 73 -3.47 -0.65 -4.16
C ASP A 73 -2.09 -1.21 -4.46
N GLY A 74 -1.08 -0.80 -3.73
CA GLY A 74 0.27 -1.27 -3.96
C GLY A 74 1.09 -1.26 -2.68
N ALA A 75 2.02 -2.20 -2.60
CA ALA A 75 3.00 -2.28 -1.53
C ALA A 75 4.30 -2.83 -2.08
N ALA A 76 5.42 -2.32 -1.59
CA ALA A 76 6.75 -2.79 -1.94
C ALA A 76 7.67 -2.71 -0.73
N GLY A 77 8.74 -3.51 -0.74
CA GLY A 77 9.67 -3.64 0.36
C GLY A 77 9.27 -4.78 1.31
N ASP A 78 9.78 -4.76 2.53
CA ASP A 78 9.59 -5.81 3.53
C ASP A 78 8.35 -5.58 4.41
N VAL A 79 7.28 -5.06 3.82
CA VAL A 79 6.05 -4.67 4.52
C VAL A 79 5.38 -5.86 5.19
N MET A 80 5.45 -7.04 4.56
CA MET A 80 4.77 -8.24 5.06
C MET A 80 5.35 -8.78 6.35
N GLY A 81 6.66 -8.67 6.53
CA GLY A 81 7.33 -9.19 7.72
C GLY A 81 6.96 -8.49 9.01
N GLU A 82 6.43 -7.27 8.91
CA GLU A 82 6.03 -6.45 10.07
C GLU A 82 4.58 -5.98 10.00
N TRP A 83 3.73 -6.78 9.35
CA TRP A 83 2.32 -6.42 9.15
C TRP A 83 1.56 -6.19 10.43
N GLU A 84 1.86 -6.94 11.48
CA GLU A 84 1.17 -6.81 12.76
C GLU A 84 1.18 -5.37 13.27
N GLN A 85 2.33 -4.70 13.17
CA GLN A 85 2.48 -3.32 13.60
C GLN A 85 1.89 -2.33 12.60
N LEU A 86 2.02 -2.63 11.32
CA LEU A 86 1.47 -1.80 10.27
C LEU A 86 -0.06 -1.84 10.26
N ASP A 87 -0.66 -2.98 10.62
CA ASP A 87 -2.11 -3.13 10.71
C ASP A 87 -2.73 -2.09 11.64
N GLU A 88 -2.14 -1.86 12.80
CA GLU A 88 -2.62 -0.83 13.73
C GLU A 88 -2.62 0.56 13.07
N GLY A 89 -1.59 0.86 12.29
CA GLY A 89 -1.49 2.11 11.54
C GLY A 89 -2.58 2.23 10.47
N PHE A 90 -2.87 1.16 9.74
CA PHE A 90 -3.94 1.16 8.74
C PHE A 90 -5.32 1.29 9.37
N VAL A 91 -5.56 0.63 10.50
CA VAL A 91 -6.81 0.80 11.25
C VAL A 91 -6.98 2.25 11.71
N ALA A 92 -5.93 2.87 12.21
CA ALA A 92 -5.96 4.27 12.61
C ALA A 92 -6.25 5.21 11.42
N LEU A 93 -5.64 4.94 10.25
CA LEU A 93 -5.93 5.69 9.03
C LEU A 93 -7.38 5.53 8.59
N CYS A 94 -7.94 4.32 8.66
CA CYS A 94 -9.34 4.08 8.36
C CYS A 94 -10.25 4.95 9.21
N LYS A 95 -10.02 4.96 10.51
CA LYS A 95 -10.81 5.79 11.44
C LYS A 95 -10.67 7.26 11.14
N GLN A 96 -9.46 7.73 10.85
CA GLN A 96 -9.20 9.12 10.53
C GLN A 96 -9.93 9.57 9.25
N LYS A 97 -10.02 8.68 8.26
CA LYS A 97 -10.63 8.96 6.96
C LYS A 97 -12.12 8.62 6.89
N GLY A 98 -12.70 8.14 7.98
CA GLY A 98 -14.11 7.74 8.01
C GLY A 98 -14.38 6.43 7.26
N CYS A 99 -13.37 5.61 7.05
CA CYS A 99 -13.51 4.30 6.43
C CYS A 99 -13.89 3.24 7.46
N THR A 100 -14.66 2.23 7.04
CA THR A 100 -15.11 1.13 7.89
C THR A 100 -14.29 -0.14 7.70
N SER A 101 -13.49 -0.21 6.62
CA SER A 101 -12.63 -1.35 6.32
C SER A 101 -11.45 -0.91 5.46
N TYR A 102 -10.41 -1.74 5.42
CA TYR A 102 -9.37 -1.60 4.41
C TYR A 102 -9.22 -2.90 3.61
N GLU A 103 -8.83 -2.75 2.34
CA GLU A 103 -8.56 -3.85 1.42
C GLU A 103 -7.08 -3.84 1.05
N PHE A 104 -6.53 -5.01 0.84
CA PHE A 104 -5.21 -5.17 0.25
C PHE A 104 -5.33 -5.97 -1.03
N ARG A 105 -4.78 -5.43 -2.12
CA ARG A 105 -4.62 -6.16 -3.38
C ARG A 105 -3.24 -6.80 -3.40
N GLY A 106 -3.21 -8.11 -3.32
CA GLY A 106 -1.96 -8.83 -3.29
C GLY A 106 -2.05 -10.17 -3.99
N ARG A 107 -0.91 -10.84 -4.07
CA ARG A 107 -0.83 -12.18 -4.60
C ARG A 107 -1.53 -13.16 -3.67
N ARG A 108 -2.03 -14.26 -4.22
CA ARG A 108 -2.73 -15.32 -3.47
C ARG A 108 -1.96 -15.81 -2.23
N GLY A 109 -0.63 -15.85 -2.30
CA GLY A 109 0.21 -16.25 -1.18
C GLY A 109 0.07 -15.39 0.07
N PHE A 110 -0.38 -14.14 -0.08
CA PHE A 110 -0.61 -13.24 1.05
C PHE A 110 -1.85 -13.60 1.85
N LEU A 111 -2.80 -14.35 1.29
CA LEU A 111 -4.02 -14.74 2.00
C LEU A 111 -3.73 -15.47 3.30
N ARG A 112 -2.74 -16.36 3.32
CA ARG A 112 -2.35 -17.10 4.52
C ARG A 112 -1.84 -16.17 5.62
N ALA A 113 -1.01 -15.20 5.24
CA ALA A 113 -0.44 -14.26 6.18
C ALA A 113 -1.51 -13.36 6.78
N PHE A 114 -2.49 -12.94 5.97
CA PHE A 114 -3.52 -12.00 6.42
C PHE A 114 -4.66 -12.62 7.20
N LYS A 115 -4.93 -13.91 7.04
CA LYS A 115 -6.00 -14.59 7.80
C LYS A 115 -5.86 -14.44 9.30
N SER A 116 -4.62 -14.45 9.81
CA SER A 116 -4.35 -14.30 11.24
C SER A 116 -4.70 -12.90 11.77
N TYR A 117 -4.88 -11.92 10.87
CA TYR A 117 -5.25 -10.54 11.22
C TYR A 117 -6.73 -10.24 11.00
N GLY A 118 -7.56 -11.27 10.85
CA GLY A 118 -9.00 -11.09 10.63
C GLY A 118 -9.38 -10.68 9.21
N MET A 119 -8.47 -10.80 8.26
CA MET A 119 -8.75 -10.51 6.86
C MET A 119 -9.31 -11.72 6.15
N THR A 120 -10.27 -11.50 5.26
CA THR A 120 -10.89 -12.53 4.44
C THR A 120 -10.81 -12.15 2.97
N GLU A 121 -10.81 -13.16 2.09
CA GLU A 121 -10.87 -12.93 0.65
C GLU A 121 -12.26 -12.39 0.29
N LYS A 122 -12.30 -11.25 -0.39
CA LYS A 122 -13.54 -10.59 -0.78
C LYS A 122 -13.95 -10.90 -2.21
N TYR A 123 -12.99 -10.93 -3.14
CA TYR A 123 -13.23 -11.22 -4.55
C TYR A 123 -11.96 -11.69 -5.25
N THR A 124 -12.13 -12.34 -6.38
CA THR A 124 -11.03 -12.77 -7.25
C THR A 124 -11.18 -12.12 -8.61
N VAL A 125 -10.09 -11.61 -9.15
CA VAL A 125 -10.03 -11.05 -10.50
C VAL A 125 -9.62 -12.14 -11.48
N MET A 126 -10.40 -12.32 -12.54
CA MET A 126 -10.09 -13.24 -13.63
C MET A 126 -9.87 -12.44 -14.91
N THR A 127 -8.86 -12.84 -15.68
CA THR A 127 -8.57 -12.21 -16.96
C THR A 127 -8.53 -13.24 -18.07
N ARG A 128 -8.93 -12.79 -19.27
CA ARG A 128 -8.79 -13.58 -20.51
C ARG A 128 -7.93 -12.79 -21.47
N PRO A 129 -6.72 -13.28 -21.83
CA PRO A 129 -5.95 -12.68 -22.92
C PRO A 129 -6.71 -12.78 -24.25
N ILE A 130 -6.59 -11.76 -25.03
CA ILE A 130 -7.23 -11.70 -26.37
C ILE A 130 -6.18 -11.73 -27.45
#